data_2c25e2198d0d6c4fd7c7d78bea8bfaf9
#
_entry.id   2c25e2198d0d6c4fd7c7d78bea8bfaf9
#
_cell.length_a   1.000
_cell.length_b   1.000
_cell.length_c   1.000
_cell.angle_alpha   90.00
_cell.angle_beta   90.00
_cell.angle_gamma   90.00
#
_symmetry.space_group_name_H-M   'P 1'
#
loop_
_entity.id
_entity.type
_entity.pdbx_description
1 polymer ?
#
loop_
_entity_poly.entity_id
_entity_poly.type
_entity_poly.pdbx_seq_one_letter_code
_entity_poly.pdbx_strand_id
1 'polypeptide(L)'
;MNLRKAFVSTATILMAGLLSFSAFPNTLRAESNNDTSDKAIRSGTAHISGAMESNIYFGNYWQSVTSEDATDSNKEPVKWRVLANDGNLFVVSDQNLDCVAYNTSAETVTWEECSLRKWLNSKFLDNAFTTQEQVAVLESLVVNQDGAKGSEAGADTYDKVYLLSIYEVIDPDLGFPTDWKDKGGTRVALNTEYTKSKQALTNTDMSGAWWLRTPGDANNAANVFNAGNVFVRGGNVNNFIFAVRPAMNIDTSKVLFTSPAESGKTSGVPGPDAMRAVGSYAGSDWKLTIKDDTRPVFKAFVSGSSKVLKDGEVKLKYDGASTGENEYISVLIEDKEGNILYYGNIVDNTSADAADSGKASITVPADLAPGDYKILVFSEQCNGDFKTDLAGNIVTLDISISKYNTADRILLIGIGDAIALAAIVIAVIAVRKKKHA
;
A
#
# COMPACT_ATOMS: atom_id res chain seq x y z
N MET A 1 -77.97 21.01 -7.68
CA MET A 1 -77.51 22.39 -7.91
C MET A 1 -76.02 22.40 -7.68
N ASN A 2 -75.27 22.65 -8.73
CA ASN A 2 -73.82 22.48 -8.85
C ASN A 2 -73.05 23.45 -7.98
N LEU A 3 -71.94 22.94 -7.37
CA LEU A 3 -70.81 23.78 -6.99
C LEU A 3 -69.51 22.97 -7.16
N ARG A 4 -68.70 23.45 -8.09
CA ARG A 4 -67.42 22.92 -8.47
C ARG A 4 -66.40 23.10 -7.32
N LYS A 5 -65.66 22.03 -7.00
CA LYS A 5 -64.50 22.04 -6.13
C LYS A 5 -63.26 22.38 -6.94
N ALA A 6 -62.63 23.43 -6.55
CA ALA A 6 -61.28 23.74 -7.02
C ALA A 6 -60.25 22.80 -6.33
N PHE A 7 -59.52 22.05 -7.12
CA PHE A 7 -58.35 21.28 -6.66
C PHE A 7 -57.15 22.23 -6.55
N VAL A 8 -56.67 22.43 -5.36
CA VAL A 8 -55.31 22.94 -5.14
C VAL A 8 -54.40 21.71 -5.06
N SER A 9 -53.67 21.49 -6.12
CA SER A 9 -52.62 20.48 -6.19
C SER A 9 -51.40 21.02 -5.46
N THR A 10 -51.14 20.52 -4.27
CA THR A 10 -49.81 20.64 -3.62
C THR A 10 -48.92 19.58 -4.23
N ALA A 11 -48.09 19.99 -5.15
CA ALA A 11 -47.01 19.15 -5.65
C ALA A 11 -45.99 18.95 -4.53
N THR A 12 -46.05 17.81 -3.87
CA THR A 12 -44.96 17.30 -3.05
C THR A 12 -43.85 16.85 -4.01
N ILE A 13 -42.83 17.67 -4.10
CA ILE A 13 -41.57 17.28 -4.81
C ILE A 13 -40.89 16.26 -3.93
N LEU A 14 -41.14 14.98 -4.24
CA LEU A 14 -40.26 13.90 -3.83
C LEU A 14 -38.94 14.10 -4.61
N MET A 15 -37.97 14.72 -4.01
CA MET A 15 -36.58 14.54 -4.43
C MET A 15 -36.19 13.14 -3.98
N ALA A 16 -36.56 12.15 -4.78
CA ALA A 16 -35.79 10.93 -4.86
C ALA A 16 -34.44 11.33 -5.50
N GLY A 17 -33.45 11.50 -4.67
CA GLY A 17 -32.06 11.51 -5.10
C GLY A 17 -31.71 10.13 -5.64
N LEU A 18 -32.17 9.87 -6.87
CA LEU A 18 -31.52 8.93 -7.74
C LEU A 18 -30.10 9.50 -7.96
N LEU A 19 -29.17 9.09 -7.12
CA LEU A 19 -27.80 8.89 -7.58
C LEU A 19 -27.94 7.83 -8.68
N SER A 20 -28.27 8.31 -9.89
CA SER A 20 -27.93 7.58 -11.09
C SER A 20 -26.43 7.40 -11.01
N PHE A 21 -25.98 6.20 -10.59
CA PHE A 21 -24.77 5.66 -11.12
C PHE A 21 -24.97 5.71 -12.64
N SER A 22 -24.49 6.79 -13.25
CA SER A 22 -24.21 6.76 -14.66
C SER A 22 -23.25 5.59 -14.78
N ALA A 23 -23.75 4.46 -15.30
CA ALA A 23 -22.93 3.47 -15.92
C ALA A 23 -22.03 4.28 -16.86
N PHE A 24 -20.78 4.52 -16.44
CA PHE A 24 -19.76 4.94 -17.35
C PHE A 24 -19.78 3.87 -18.44
N PRO A 25 -19.98 4.26 -19.70
CA PRO A 25 -19.94 3.29 -20.76
C PRO A 25 -18.61 2.54 -20.60
N ASN A 26 -18.67 1.23 -20.67
CA ASN A 26 -17.51 0.35 -20.88
C ASN A 26 -16.82 0.75 -22.19
N THR A 27 -16.14 1.89 -22.15
CA THR A 27 -15.33 2.37 -23.25
C THR A 27 -13.93 2.53 -22.70
N LEU A 28 -13.13 1.62 -23.20
CA LEU A 28 -11.67 1.64 -23.07
C LEU A 28 -11.15 1.21 -21.69
N ARG A 29 -11.40 -0.05 -21.35
CA ARG A 29 -10.26 -0.84 -20.94
C ARG A 29 -9.29 -0.75 -22.11
N ALA A 30 -8.40 0.23 -22.08
CA ALA A 30 -7.21 0.18 -22.89
C ALA A 30 -6.57 -1.16 -22.50
N GLU A 31 -6.59 -2.10 -23.41
CA GLU A 31 -5.65 -3.20 -23.41
C GLU A 31 -4.29 -2.53 -23.51
N SER A 32 -3.74 -2.11 -22.37
CA SER A 32 -2.32 -1.96 -22.25
C SER A 32 -1.79 -3.39 -22.22
N ASN A 33 -1.56 -3.93 -23.40
CA ASN A 33 -0.69 -5.05 -23.62
C ASN A 33 0.74 -4.64 -23.26
N ASN A 34 0.96 -4.36 -21.99
CA ASN A 34 2.28 -4.28 -21.43
C ASN A 34 2.26 -5.15 -20.18
N ASP A 35 2.87 -6.28 -20.34
CA ASP A 35 3.21 -7.27 -19.32
C ASP A 35 4.18 -6.67 -18.28
N THR A 36 3.77 -5.55 -17.69
CA THR A 36 4.46 -4.88 -16.58
C THR A 36 3.98 -5.43 -15.23
N SER A 37 3.03 -6.38 -15.28
CA SER A 37 2.19 -6.76 -14.16
C SER A 37 2.90 -7.59 -13.09
N ASP A 38 4.08 -8.16 -13.38
CA ASP A 38 4.65 -9.18 -12.50
C ASP A 38 5.85 -8.74 -11.65
N LYS A 39 6.25 -7.47 -11.72
CA LYS A 39 7.40 -7.01 -10.91
C LYS A 39 7.06 -6.98 -9.42
N ALA A 40 8.01 -7.46 -8.60
CA ALA A 40 7.85 -7.53 -7.16
C ALA A 40 7.81 -6.15 -6.48
N ILE A 41 8.51 -5.14 -7.01
CA ILE A 41 8.40 -3.76 -6.53
C ILE A 41 7.69 -2.94 -7.59
N ARG A 42 6.65 -2.20 -7.19
CA ARG A 42 5.81 -1.39 -8.08
C ARG A 42 5.55 -0.01 -7.50
N SER A 43 5.43 0.98 -8.37
CA SER A 43 5.04 2.33 -7.97
C SER A 43 3.56 2.39 -7.63
N GLY A 44 3.22 3.04 -6.52
CA GLY A 44 1.84 3.23 -6.06
C GLY A 44 1.09 1.92 -5.81
N THR A 45 -0.22 1.92 -6.02
CA THR A 45 -1.15 0.84 -5.64
C THR A 45 -2.03 0.32 -6.76
N ALA A 46 -1.87 0.81 -8.00
CA ALA A 46 -2.81 0.52 -9.10
C ALA A 46 -2.99 -0.99 -9.41
N HIS A 47 -2.03 -1.83 -9.03
CA HIS A 47 -2.06 -3.28 -9.22
C HIS A 47 -2.72 -4.04 -8.06
N ILE A 48 -3.04 -3.37 -6.96
CA ILE A 48 -3.71 -3.99 -5.81
C ILE A 48 -5.19 -4.14 -6.13
N SER A 49 -5.69 -5.37 -6.13
CA SER A 49 -7.08 -5.70 -6.44
C SER A 49 -7.96 -5.61 -5.19
N GLY A 50 -9.20 -5.12 -5.36
CA GLY A 50 -10.26 -5.14 -4.37
C GLY A 50 -10.92 -6.50 -4.20
N ALA A 51 -12.14 -6.52 -3.65
CA ALA A 51 -12.94 -7.72 -3.41
C ALA A 51 -12.21 -8.82 -2.61
N MET A 52 -11.26 -8.43 -1.76
CA MET A 52 -10.40 -9.30 -0.94
C MET A 52 -9.42 -10.19 -1.73
N GLU A 53 -9.16 -9.86 -2.99
CA GLU A 53 -8.15 -10.56 -3.80
C GLU A 53 -6.73 -10.21 -3.38
N SER A 54 -6.50 -8.99 -2.89
CA SER A 54 -5.22 -8.54 -2.35
C SER A 54 -5.31 -8.24 -0.86
N ASN A 55 -4.15 -8.31 -0.20
CA ASN A 55 -3.98 -7.91 1.18
C ASN A 55 -2.81 -6.93 1.29
N ILE A 56 -2.86 -6.09 2.32
CA ILE A 56 -1.74 -5.26 2.69
C ILE A 56 -1.37 -5.48 4.16
N TYR A 57 -0.10 -5.27 4.49
CA TYR A 57 0.37 -5.20 5.87
C TYR A 57 0.64 -3.74 6.22
N PHE A 58 -0.02 -3.27 7.30
CA PHE A 58 0.04 -1.87 7.70
C PHE A 58 -0.29 -1.71 9.19
N GLY A 59 0.56 -1.01 9.94
CA GLY A 59 0.44 -0.89 11.38
C GLY A 59 0.75 -2.18 12.14
N ASN A 60 0.72 -2.10 13.47
CA ASN A 60 1.04 -3.22 14.36
C ASN A 60 0.06 -3.25 15.53
N TYR A 61 -0.40 -4.44 15.91
CA TYR A 61 -1.28 -4.63 17.06
C TYR A 61 -0.98 -5.93 17.79
N TRP A 62 -1.51 -6.11 18.97
CA TRP A 62 -1.36 -7.37 19.70
C TRP A 62 -2.19 -8.47 19.04
N GLN A 63 -1.59 -9.61 18.80
CA GLN A 63 -2.25 -10.73 18.12
C GLN A 63 -2.01 -12.06 18.84
N SER A 64 -0.76 -12.51 18.97
CA SER A 64 -0.41 -13.82 19.54
C SER A 64 -0.29 -13.83 21.08
N VAL A 65 -0.27 -12.66 21.71
CA VAL A 65 -0.17 -12.53 23.17
C VAL A 65 -1.53 -12.35 23.83
N THR A 66 -1.62 -12.64 25.13
CA THR A 66 -2.81 -12.33 25.91
C THR A 66 -2.83 -10.84 26.28
N SER A 67 -3.99 -10.34 26.70
CA SER A 67 -4.11 -8.93 27.14
C SER A 67 -3.31 -8.61 28.42
N GLU A 68 -2.97 -9.62 29.22
CA GLU A 68 -2.16 -9.48 30.42
C GLU A 68 -0.66 -9.33 30.09
N ASP A 69 -0.23 -9.98 29.00
CA ASP A 69 1.16 -9.97 28.53
C ASP A 69 1.44 -8.88 27.48
N ALA A 70 0.43 -8.12 27.10
CA ALA A 70 0.51 -7.13 26.02
C ALA A 70 1.43 -5.95 26.39
N THR A 71 2.45 -5.73 25.56
CA THR A 71 3.39 -4.61 25.66
C THR A 71 3.60 -3.99 24.28
N ASP A 72 4.16 -2.79 24.21
CA ASP A 72 4.45 -2.16 22.89
C ASP A 72 5.48 -2.95 22.08
N SER A 73 6.36 -3.70 22.73
CA SER A 73 7.41 -4.48 22.07
C SER A 73 6.95 -5.80 21.44
N ASN A 74 5.72 -6.27 21.76
CA ASN A 74 5.18 -7.52 21.24
C ASN A 74 3.93 -7.33 20.37
N LYS A 75 3.76 -6.14 19.80
CA LYS A 75 2.82 -5.88 18.72
C LYS A 75 3.33 -6.51 17.43
N GLU A 76 2.43 -7.05 16.64
CA GLU A 76 2.71 -7.77 15.39
C GLU A 76 2.07 -7.05 14.22
N PRO A 77 2.66 -7.13 13.00
CA PRO A 77 2.12 -6.50 11.81
C PRO A 77 0.67 -6.92 11.54
N VAL A 78 -0.18 -5.95 11.27
CA VAL A 78 -1.61 -6.23 10.98
C VAL A 78 -1.81 -6.46 9.50
N LYS A 79 -2.44 -7.58 9.17
CA LYS A 79 -2.90 -7.91 7.82
C LYS A 79 -4.29 -7.31 7.58
N TRP A 80 -4.45 -6.65 6.44
CA TRP A 80 -5.71 -6.06 6.00
C TRP A 80 -6.12 -6.63 4.65
N ARG A 81 -7.38 -7.03 4.50
CA ARG A 81 -7.97 -7.41 3.21
C ARG A 81 -8.41 -6.16 2.48
N VAL A 82 -8.05 -6.06 1.20
CA VAL A 82 -8.46 -4.93 0.36
C VAL A 82 -9.86 -5.17 -0.16
N LEU A 83 -10.80 -4.32 0.24
CA LEU A 83 -12.19 -4.36 -0.20
C LEU A 83 -12.37 -3.65 -1.54
N ALA A 84 -11.76 -2.47 -1.71
CA ALA A 84 -11.79 -1.69 -2.93
C ALA A 84 -10.49 -0.89 -3.11
N ASN A 85 -10.19 -0.55 -4.37
CA ASN A 85 -9.10 0.35 -4.76
C ASN A 85 -9.59 1.27 -5.89
N ASP A 86 -10.30 2.32 -5.51
CA ASP A 86 -10.95 3.29 -6.40
C ASP A 86 -10.47 4.74 -6.12
N GLY A 87 -9.18 4.89 -5.95
CA GLY A 87 -8.51 6.15 -5.59
C GLY A 87 -7.96 6.14 -4.17
N ASN A 88 -8.55 5.34 -3.27
CA ASN A 88 -8.02 5.00 -1.96
C ASN A 88 -8.11 3.48 -1.75
N LEU A 89 -7.28 2.93 -0.87
CA LEU A 89 -7.44 1.53 -0.47
C LEU A 89 -8.44 1.45 0.68
N PHE A 90 -9.65 0.96 0.39
CA PHE A 90 -10.61 0.59 1.43
C PHE A 90 -10.28 -0.81 1.94
N VAL A 91 -10.01 -0.92 3.24
CA VAL A 91 -9.53 -2.16 3.84
C VAL A 91 -10.27 -2.52 5.12
N VAL A 92 -10.33 -3.83 5.41
CA VAL A 92 -10.81 -4.40 6.69
C VAL A 92 -9.75 -5.33 7.25
N SER A 93 -9.58 -5.36 8.56
CA SER A 93 -8.62 -6.30 9.17
C SER A 93 -8.95 -7.75 8.81
N ASP A 94 -7.92 -8.56 8.56
CA ASP A 94 -8.10 -9.98 8.26
C ASP A 94 -8.74 -10.71 9.44
N GLN A 95 -8.25 -10.43 10.64
CA GLN A 95 -8.72 -10.99 11.91
C GLN A 95 -9.45 -9.92 12.76
N ASN A 96 -10.21 -10.40 13.74
CA ASN A 96 -10.69 -9.57 14.83
C ASN A 96 -9.53 -9.20 15.75
N LEU A 97 -9.34 -7.91 16.00
CA LEU A 97 -8.13 -7.39 16.68
C LEU A 97 -8.33 -7.09 18.15
N ASP A 98 -9.55 -6.80 18.58
CA ASP A 98 -9.85 -6.47 19.97
C ASP A 98 -11.26 -6.91 20.39
N CYS A 99 -11.60 -6.75 21.67
CA CYS A 99 -12.92 -7.01 22.22
C CYS A 99 -13.34 -5.85 23.11
N VAL A 100 -14.23 -5.00 22.61
CA VAL A 100 -14.71 -3.78 23.27
C VAL A 100 -16.21 -3.67 23.08
N ALA A 101 -16.96 -3.26 24.10
CA ALA A 101 -18.38 -3.00 23.98
C ALA A 101 -18.65 -1.90 22.96
N TYR A 102 -19.75 -2.02 22.20
CA TYR A 102 -20.17 -0.99 21.25
C TYR A 102 -20.43 0.34 21.96
N ASN A 103 -21.08 0.27 23.15
CA ASN A 103 -21.22 1.41 24.04
C ASN A 103 -21.05 1.00 25.51
N THR A 104 -20.51 1.89 26.32
CA THR A 104 -20.24 1.62 27.75
C THR A 104 -21.50 1.51 28.59
N SER A 105 -22.61 2.13 28.18
CA SER A 105 -23.92 2.02 28.83
C SER A 105 -24.93 1.28 27.93
N ALA A 106 -25.93 0.65 28.58
CA ALA A 106 -26.99 -0.11 27.88
C ALA A 106 -28.10 0.84 27.37
N GLU A 107 -27.73 1.89 26.69
CA GLU A 107 -28.65 2.89 26.13
C GLU A 107 -28.79 2.71 24.63
N THR A 108 -29.92 3.15 24.06
CA THR A 108 -30.03 3.31 22.61
C THR A 108 -29.01 4.35 22.14
N VAL A 109 -28.11 3.95 21.25
CA VAL A 109 -27.02 4.79 20.79
C VAL A 109 -26.76 4.52 19.30
N THR A 110 -26.46 5.57 18.56
CA THR A 110 -26.04 5.50 17.16
C THR A 110 -24.55 5.35 17.03
N TRP A 111 -24.05 5.05 15.82
CA TRP A 111 -22.60 5.05 15.55
C TRP A 111 -21.95 6.39 15.88
N GLU A 112 -22.60 7.49 15.55
CA GLU A 112 -22.14 8.86 15.79
C GLU A 112 -21.71 9.07 17.27
N GLU A 113 -22.51 8.55 18.21
CA GLU A 113 -22.36 8.84 19.64
C GLU A 113 -21.66 7.74 20.42
N CYS A 114 -21.56 6.51 19.90
CA CYS A 114 -21.10 5.36 20.64
C CYS A 114 -19.64 5.50 21.13
N SER A 115 -19.36 4.84 22.25
CA SER A 115 -18.02 4.86 22.84
C SER A 115 -16.99 4.09 22.02
N LEU A 116 -17.41 3.07 21.24
CA LEU A 116 -16.52 2.29 20.39
C LEU A 116 -15.96 3.13 19.24
N ARG A 117 -16.76 3.96 18.59
CA ARG A 117 -16.28 4.90 17.57
C ARG A 117 -15.19 5.83 18.12
N LYS A 118 -15.44 6.40 19.31
CA LYS A 118 -14.47 7.28 19.98
C LYS A 118 -13.18 6.53 20.30
N TRP A 119 -13.28 5.28 20.75
CA TRP A 119 -12.14 4.43 21.08
C TRP A 119 -11.35 4.06 19.81
N LEU A 120 -12.00 3.74 18.70
CA LEU A 120 -11.35 3.43 17.42
C LEU A 120 -10.54 4.61 16.89
N ASN A 121 -11.08 5.84 16.99
CA ASN A 121 -10.45 7.06 16.49
C ASN A 121 -9.52 7.74 17.53
N SER A 122 -9.18 7.05 18.59
CA SER A 122 -8.22 7.49 19.59
C SER A 122 -7.30 6.33 20.01
N LYS A 123 -7.65 5.58 21.05
CA LYS A 123 -6.79 4.53 21.61
C LYS A 123 -6.38 3.45 20.61
N PHE A 124 -7.31 2.97 19.77
CA PHE A 124 -6.95 1.99 18.75
C PHE A 124 -6.00 2.59 17.73
N LEU A 125 -6.34 3.76 17.18
CA LEU A 125 -5.52 4.47 16.20
C LEU A 125 -4.09 4.69 16.72
N ASP A 126 -3.95 5.18 17.96
CA ASP A 126 -2.65 5.45 18.58
C ASP A 126 -1.86 4.18 18.91
N ASN A 127 -2.55 3.08 19.23
CA ASN A 127 -1.89 1.81 19.50
C ASN A 127 -1.50 1.04 18.24
N ALA A 128 -2.29 1.16 17.16
CA ALA A 128 -2.10 0.38 15.95
C ALA A 128 -1.13 1.02 14.95
N PHE A 129 -1.00 2.34 14.97
CA PHE A 129 -0.26 3.07 13.96
C PHE A 129 0.70 4.08 14.55
N THR A 130 1.91 4.14 14.01
CA THR A 130 2.85 5.25 14.27
C THR A 130 2.27 6.57 13.77
N THR A 131 2.79 7.70 14.24
CA THR A 131 2.37 9.02 13.78
C THR A 131 2.56 9.19 12.27
N GLN A 132 3.59 8.58 11.70
CA GLN A 132 3.86 8.57 10.26
C GLN A 132 2.81 7.75 9.50
N GLU A 133 2.46 6.56 9.99
CA GLU A 133 1.41 5.74 9.39
C GLU A 133 0.03 6.40 9.49
N GLN A 134 -0.29 7.07 10.59
CA GLN A 134 -1.56 7.79 10.76
C GLN A 134 -1.81 8.91 9.72
N VAL A 135 -0.74 9.43 9.08
CA VAL A 135 -0.87 10.41 7.98
C VAL A 135 -1.45 9.75 6.73
N ALA A 136 -1.19 8.46 6.52
CA ALA A 136 -1.75 7.72 5.40
C ALA A 136 -3.16 7.15 5.69
N VAL A 137 -3.60 7.12 6.95
CA VAL A 137 -4.99 6.76 7.31
C VAL A 137 -5.90 7.96 7.04
N LEU A 138 -6.73 7.85 6.00
CA LEU A 138 -7.59 8.93 5.53
C LEU A 138 -8.80 9.12 6.47
N GLU A 139 -9.04 10.36 6.88
CA GLU A 139 -10.32 10.71 7.49
C GLU A 139 -11.41 10.71 6.41
N SER A 140 -12.33 9.76 6.50
CA SER A 140 -13.34 9.47 5.47
C SER A 140 -14.74 9.79 5.96
N LEU A 141 -15.60 10.26 5.05
CA LEU A 141 -17.03 10.34 5.31
C LEU A 141 -17.61 8.92 5.41
N VAL A 142 -18.12 8.57 6.58
CA VAL A 142 -18.79 7.30 6.87
C VAL A 142 -20.30 7.55 6.83
N VAL A 143 -20.93 7.09 5.76
CA VAL A 143 -22.38 7.19 5.59
C VAL A 143 -23.06 6.18 6.51
N ASN A 144 -23.89 6.67 7.42
CA ASN A 144 -24.64 5.86 8.36
C ASN A 144 -26.06 5.64 7.84
N GLN A 145 -26.41 4.38 7.61
CA GLN A 145 -27.71 3.96 7.07
C GLN A 145 -28.53 3.32 8.17
N ASP A 146 -29.85 3.54 8.12
CA ASP A 146 -30.79 2.97 9.07
C ASP A 146 -30.68 1.45 9.17
N GLY A 147 -30.95 0.93 10.32
CA GLY A 147 -30.97 -0.50 10.57
C GLY A 147 -32.06 -1.21 9.75
N ALA A 148 -31.86 -2.49 9.44
CA ALA A 148 -32.77 -3.31 8.64
C ALA A 148 -34.23 -3.40 9.23
N LYS A 149 -34.42 -2.93 10.45
CA LYS A 149 -35.72 -2.88 11.15
C LYS A 149 -36.24 -1.45 11.34
N GLY A 150 -35.62 -0.46 10.67
CA GLY A 150 -36.01 0.93 10.76
C GLY A 150 -35.47 1.65 12.01
N SER A 151 -34.47 1.11 12.63
CA SER A 151 -33.73 1.82 13.68
C SER A 151 -32.89 2.95 13.06
N GLU A 152 -33.05 4.17 13.59
CA GLU A 152 -32.36 5.36 13.08
C GLU A 152 -30.84 5.25 13.21
N ALA A 153 -30.10 5.58 12.17
CA ALA A 153 -28.65 5.49 12.11
C ALA A 153 -27.92 6.62 12.86
N GLY A 154 -28.56 7.77 13.01
CA GLY A 154 -27.90 9.02 13.39
C GLY A 154 -27.26 9.73 12.19
N ALA A 155 -26.46 10.76 12.45
CA ALA A 155 -25.79 11.51 11.41
C ALA A 155 -24.59 10.72 10.82
N ASP A 156 -24.25 11.08 9.58
CA ASP A 156 -22.98 10.66 8.97
C ASP A 156 -21.80 11.22 9.76
N THR A 157 -20.69 10.46 9.76
CA THR A 157 -19.50 10.81 10.55
C THR A 157 -18.26 10.92 9.68
N TYR A 158 -17.26 11.63 10.20
CA TYR A 158 -15.92 11.59 9.64
C TYR A 158 -15.03 10.76 10.57
N ASP A 159 -14.46 9.68 10.07
CA ASP A 159 -13.69 8.74 10.85
C ASP A 159 -12.43 8.28 10.10
N LYS A 160 -11.33 8.10 10.83
CA LYS A 160 -10.13 7.44 10.31
C LYS A 160 -10.28 5.92 10.36
N VAL A 161 -10.82 5.41 11.47
CA VAL A 161 -11.06 3.98 11.67
C VAL A 161 -12.52 3.77 12.09
N TYR A 162 -13.19 2.83 11.43
CA TYR A 162 -14.60 2.56 11.65
C TYR A 162 -14.93 1.07 11.51
N LEU A 163 -16.17 0.70 11.75
CA LEU A 163 -16.68 -0.65 11.50
C LEU A 163 -17.46 -0.69 10.18
N LEU A 164 -17.50 -1.85 9.55
CA LEU A 164 -18.38 -2.07 8.41
C LEU A 164 -19.86 -2.00 8.83
N SER A 165 -20.75 -1.61 7.90
CA SER A 165 -22.20 -1.65 8.03
C SER A 165 -22.76 -3.01 7.59
N ILE A 166 -24.05 -3.24 7.86
CA ILE A 166 -24.76 -4.42 7.30
C ILE A 166 -24.80 -4.39 5.76
N TYR A 167 -24.78 -3.21 5.14
CA TYR A 167 -24.86 -3.06 3.70
C TYR A 167 -23.53 -3.39 3.02
N GLU A 168 -22.41 -2.99 3.63
CA GLU A 168 -21.09 -3.32 3.12
C GLU A 168 -20.76 -4.82 3.27
N VAL A 169 -21.18 -5.47 4.36
CA VAL A 169 -20.91 -6.90 4.55
C VAL A 169 -21.81 -7.86 3.75
N ILE A 170 -22.71 -7.32 2.93
CA ILE A 170 -23.51 -8.08 1.96
C ILE A 170 -23.24 -7.62 0.51
N ASP A 171 -22.22 -6.80 0.30
CA ASP A 171 -21.86 -6.28 -1.00
C ASP A 171 -20.85 -7.21 -1.70
N PRO A 172 -21.24 -7.82 -2.84
CA PRO A 172 -20.34 -8.70 -3.58
C PRO A 172 -19.17 -7.96 -4.24
N ASP A 173 -19.31 -6.65 -4.53
CA ASP A 173 -18.22 -5.86 -5.10
C ASP A 173 -17.10 -5.62 -4.08
N LEU A 174 -17.42 -5.74 -2.78
CA LEU A 174 -16.45 -5.76 -1.68
C LEU A 174 -15.95 -7.17 -1.31
N GLY A 175 -16.39 -8.20 -2.03
CA GLY A 175 -16.00 -9.60 -1.81
C GLY A 175 -16.83 -10.33 -0.77
N PHE A 176 -17.98 -9.79 -0.35
CA PHE A 176 -18.87 -10.45 0.62
C PHE A 176 -20.04 -11.19 -0.06
N PRO A 177 -20.60 -12.25 0.59
CA PRO A 177 -21.84 -12.88 0.14
C PRO A 177 -23.04 -11.92 0.17
N THR A 178 -23.97 -12.04 -0.78
CA THR A 178 -25.14 -11.14 -0.90
C THR A 178 -26.24 -11.41 0.11
N ASP A 179 -26.45 -12.66 0.53
CA ASP A 179 -27.47 -12.98 1.53
C ASP A 179 -26.90 -12.89 2.95
N TRP A 180 -27.49 -12.01 3.77
CA TRP A 180 -27.11 -11.84 5.16
C TRP A 180 -27.27 -13.09 6.04
N LYS A 181 -28.04 -14.09 5.59
CA LYS A 181 -28.25 -15.37 6.28
C LYS A 181 -27.18 -16.40 5.95
N ASP A 182 -26.39 -16.21 4.88
CA ASP A 182 -25.36 -17.13 4.48
C ASP A 182 -24.33 -17.29 5.60
N LYS A 183 -23.91 -18.52 5.78
CA LYS A 183 -22.85 -18.93 6.71
C LYS A 183 -21.56 -19.18 5.94
N GLY A 184 -20.44 -19.01 6.64
CA GLY A 184 -19.12 -19.17 6.05
C GLY A 184 -18.70 -17.98 5.19
N GLY A 185 -17.72 -18.20 4.32
CA GLY A 185 -17.18 -17.20 3.40
C GLY A 185 -16.38 -16.08 4.08
N THR A 186 -16.25 -14.98 3.39
CA THR A 186 -15.37 -13.86 3.75
C THR A 186 -15.80 -13.06 4.98
N ARG A 187 -17.06 -13.24 5.43
CA ARG A 187 -17.53 -12.64 6.69
C ARG A 187 -17.02 -13.34 7.94
N VAL A 188 -16.63 -14.62 7.84
CA VAL A 188 -15.99 -15.30 8.99
C VAL A 188 -14.65 -14.63 9.26
N ALA A 189 -14.47 -14.20 10.51
CA ALA A 189 -13.20 -13.64 10.98
C ALA A 189 -12.72 -14.43 12.21
N LEU A 190 -11.44 -14.73 12.24
CA LEU A 190 -10.82 -15.38 13.39
C LEU A 190 -10.50 -14.35 14.46
N ASN A 191 -10.67 -14.71 15.71
CA ASN A 191 -10.16 -13.92 16.82
C ASN A 191 -8.66 -14.14 16.97
N THR A 192 -7.90 -13.09 17.25
CA THR A 192 -6.53 -13.21 17.74
C THR A 192 -6.54 -13.79 19.17
N GLU A 193 -5.40 -14.30 19.67
CA GLU A 193 -5.28 -14.71 21.07
C GLU A 193 -5.50 -13.51 22.01
N TYR A 194 -5.07 -12.33 21.60
CA TYR A 194 -5.35 -11.09 22.34
C TYR A 194 -6.85 -10.83 22.47
N THR A 195 -7.59 -10.88 21.35
CA THR A 195 -9.04 -10.70 21.33
C THR A 195 -9.77 -11.74 22.18
N LYS A 196 -9.37 -13.01 22.07
CA LYS A 196 -9.92 -14.11 22.84
C LYS A 196 -9.68 -13.94 24.34
N SER A 197 -8.47 -13.51 24.74
CA SER A 197 -8.13 -13.27 26.16
C SER A 197 -8.98 -12.17 26.80
N LYS A 198 -9.51 -11.27 25.99
CA LYS A 198 -10.47 -10.21 26.39
C LYS A 198 -11.93 -10.70 26.41
N GLN A 199 -12.15 -12.01 26.43
CA GLN A 199 -13.45 -12.68 26.57
C GLN A 199 -14.35 -12.58 25.31
N ALA A 200 -13.80 -12.29 24.15
CA ALA A 200 -14.56 -12.36 22.90
C ALA A 200 -15.14 -13.75 22.69
N LEU A 201 -16.38 -13.82 22.22
CA LEU A 201 -17.06 -15.07 21.84
C LEU A 201 -16.24 -15.76 20.75
N THR A 202 -15.64 -16.90 21.09
CA THR A 202 -14.67 -17.61 20.25
C THR A 202 -15.07 -19.06 20.13
N ASN A 203 -15.16 -19.56 18.90
CA ASN A 203 -15.35 -20.99 18.61
C ASN A 203 -14.04 -21.77 18.74
N THR A 204 -14.13 -23.09 18.67
CA THR A 204 -12.97 -23.99 18.69
C THR A 204 -12.01 -23.79 17.51
N ASP A 205 -12.49 -23.29 16.40
CA ASP A 205 -11.73 -22.92 15.20
C ASP A 205 -11.24 -21.45 15.20
N MET A 206 -11.32 -20.79 16.34
CA MET A 206 -10.99 -19.37 16.55
C MET A 206 -11.95 -18.39 15.87
N SER A 207 -12.98 -18.81 15.14
CA SER A 207 -13.95 -17.87 14.58
C SER A 207 -14.71 -17.13 15.67
N GLY A 208 -14.87 -15.81 15.48
CA GLY A 208 -15.48 -14.88 16.45
C GLY A 208 -16.61 -14.07 15.87
N ALA A 209 -17.54 -13.68 16.74
CA ALA A 209 -18.58 -12.71 16.40
C ALA A 209 -18.05 -11.28 16.56
N TRP A 210 -18.38 -10.39 15.62
CA TRP A 210 -17.84 -9.03 15.59
C TRP A 210 -18.91 -7.98 15.26
N TRP A 211 -18.72 -6.77 15.79
CA TRP A 211 -19.63 -5.66 15.64
C TRP A 211 -19.70 -5.09 14.22
N LEU A 212 -20.89 -4.65 13.83
CA LEU A 212 -21.11 -3.74 12.70
C LEU A 212 -21.52 -2.37 13.25
N ARG A 213 -21.30 -1.28 12.48
CA ARG A 213 -21.70 0.07 12.89
C ARG A 213 -23.20 0.32 12.83
N THR A 214 -23.94 -0.46 12.03
CA THR A 214 -25.38 -0.28 11.83
C THR A 214 -26.15 -0.58 13.10
N PRO A 215 -27.16 0.25 13.49
CA PRO A 215 -27.98 -0.01 14.65
C PRO A 215 -28.82 -1.28 14.49
N GLY A 216 -29.04 -1.99 15.58
CA GLY A 216 -29.96 -3.12 15.68
C GLY A 216 -31.32 -2.69 16.21
N ASP A 217 -32.04 -3.61 16.88
CA ASP A 217 -33.31 -3.29 17.58
C ASP A 217 -33.03 -2.65 18.93
N ALA A 218 -33.77 -1.59 19.30
CA ALA A 218 -33.68 -0.91 20.60
C ALA A 218 -32.21 -0.52 20.95
N ASN A 219 -31.71 -1.00 22.07
CA ASN A 219 -30.33 -0.77 22.56
C ASN A 219 -29.34 -1.82 22.03
N ASN A 220 -29.51 -2.28 20.79
CA ASN A 220 -28.64 -3.24 20.14
C ASN A 220 -27.89 -2.61 18.96
N ALA A 221 -26.72 -3.16 18.60
CA ALA A 221 -26.00 -2.89 17.38
C ALA A 221 -25.87 -4.20 16.57
N ALA A 222 -25.98 -4.10 15.24
CA ALA A 222 -25.85 -5.24 14.37
C ALA A 222 -24.46 -5.89 14.50
N ASN A 223 -24.38 -7.17 14.22
CA ASN A 223 -23.11 -7.91 14.29
C ASN A 223 -23.11 -9.05 13.26
N VAL A 224 -21.92 -9.55 12.97
CA VAL A 224 -21.70 -10.82 12.28
C VAL A 224 -21.45 -11.89 13.32
N PHE A 225 -22.18 -13.01 13.25
CA PHE A 225 -21.89 -14.16 14.10
C PHE A 225 -20.59 -14.87 13.66
N ASN A 226 -20.05 -15.64 14.57
CA ASN A 226 -18.89 -16.51 14.33
C ASN A 226 -19.03 -17.45 13.12
N ALA A 227 -20.26 -17.83 12.76
CA ALA A 227 -20.54 -18.62 11.56
C ALA A 227 -20.62 -17.78 10.26
N GLY A 228 -20.46 -16.44 10.30
CA GLY A 228 -20.49 -15.56 9.13
C GLY A 228 -21.84 -14.99 8.75
N ASN A 229 -22.94 -15.43 9.36
CA ASN A 229 -24.25 -14.82 9.11
C ASN A 229 -24.41 -13.49 9.86
N VAL A 230 -25.08 -12.51 9.24
CA VAL A 230 -25.33 -11.20 9.82
C VAL A 230 -26.55 -11.24 10.71
N PHE A 231 -26.43 -10.75 11.93
CA PHE A 231 -27.53 -10.61 12.87
C PHE A 231 -28.00 -9.14 12.91
N VAL A 232 -28.95 -8.83 12.05
CA VAL A 232 -29.43 -7.45 11.83
C VAL A 232 -30.17 -6.85 13.04
N ARG A 233 -30.74 -7.69 13.94
CA ARG A 233 -31.34 -7.23 15.20
C ARG A 233 -30.30 -6.85 16.23
N GLY A 234 -29.09 -7.38 16.09
CA GLY A 234 -27.93 -7.05 16.88
C GLY A 234 -27.89 -7.62 18.28
N GLY A 235 -26.73 -7.43 18.91
CA GLY A 235 -26.49 -7.69 20.31
C GLY A 235 -26.57 -6.40 21.12
N ASN A 236 -26.80 -6.52 22.44
CA ASN A 236 -26.86 -5.37 23.32
C ASN A 236 -25.55 -4.58 23.29
N VAL A 237 -25.66 -3.25 23.14
CA VAL A 237 -24.51 -2.36 22.91
C VAL A 237 -23.47 -2.37 24.01
N ASN A 238 -23.84 -2.68 25.27
CA ASN A 238 -22.88 -2.76 26.38
C ASN A 238 -22.29 -4.16 26.57
N ASN A 239 -22.57 -5.09 25.66
CA ASN A 239 -22.00 -6.42 25.70
C ASN A 239 -20.56 -6.43 25.16
N PHE A 240 -19.63 -6.94 25.95
CA PHE A 240 -18.20 -6.99 25.63
C PHE A 240 -17.73 -8.41 25.23
N ILE A 241 -18.62 -9.20 24.62
CA ILE A 241 -18.25 -10.51 24.03
C ILE A 241 -18.09 -10.45 22.49
N PHE A 242 -18.48 -9.32 21.87
CA PHE A 242 -18.30 -9.17 20.45
C PHE A 242 -16.94 -8.50 20.15
N ALA A 243 -16.27 -9.05 19.17
CA ALA A 243 -14.97 -8.57 18.75
C ALA A 243 -15.08 -7.29 17.90
N VAL A 244 -13.95 -6.61 17.78
CA VAL A 244 -13.74 -5.44 16.93
C VAL A 244 -12.95 -5.87 15.70
N ARG A 245 -13.53 -5.71 14.51
CA ARG A 245 -12.92 -5.91 13.20
C ARG A 245 -12.89 -4.56 12.49
N PRO A 246 -11.83 -3.76 12.67
CA PRO A 246 -11.77 -2.40 12.13
C PRO A 246 -11.62 -2.36 10.61
N ALA A 247 -12.11 -1.27 10.02
CA ALA A 247 -11.95 -0.91 8.63
C ALA A 247 -11.44 0.53 8.52
N MET A 248 -10.79 0.87 7.42
CA MET A 248 -10.28 2.22 7.16
C MET A 248 -10.02 2.43 5.67
N ASN A 249 -9.78 3.69 5.28
CA ASN A 249 -9.23 4.03 3.97
C ASN A 249 -7.78 4.48 4.11
N ILE A 250 -6.92 4.00 3.21
CA ILE A 250 -5.54 4.45 3.09
C ILE A 250 -5.43 5.39 1.88
N ASP A 251 -4.87 6.56 2.09
CA ASP A 251 -4.57 7.55 1.06
C ASP A 251 -3.47 7.02 0.13
N THR A 252 -3.86 6.60 -1.07
CA THR A 252 -2.92 6.06 -2.07
C THR A 252 -1.90 7.09 -2.53
N SER A 253 -2.19 8.39 -2.40
CA SER A 253 -1.23 9.45 -2.72
C SER A 253 -0.02 9.48 -1.78
N LYS A 254 -0.14 8.84 -0.61
CA LYS A 254 0.95 8.67 0.35
C LYS A 254 1.76 7.40 0.11
N VAL A 255 1.31 6.49 -0.76
CA VAL A 255 2.02 5.25 -1.07
C VAL A 255 2.97 5.48 -2.24
N LEU A 256 4.25 5.46 -1.97
CA LEU A 256 5.30 5.64 -3.00
C LEU A 256 5.52 4.35 -3.78
N PHE A 257 5.69 3.24 -3.05
CA PHE A 257 5.95 1.92 -3.61
C PHE A 257 5.18 0.85 -2.82
N THR A 258 4.96 -0.26 -3.50
CA THR A 258 4.52 -1.51 -2.90
C THR A 258 5.54 -2.60 -3.23
N SER A 259 5.70 -3.53 -2.30
CA SER A 259 6.55 -4.72 -2.50
C SER A 259 5.88 -5.92 -1.84
N PRO A 260 6.23 -7.18 -2.20
CA PRO A 260 5.80 -8.34 -1.44
C PRO A 260 6.00 -8.14 0.05
N ALA A 261 5.06 -8.59 0.85
CA ALA A 261 5.11 -8.41 2.30
C ALA A 261 6.31 -9.13 2.92
N GLU A 262 6.72 -10.26 2.34
CA GLU A 262 7.87 -11.05 2.75
C GLU A 262 8.94 -11.02 1.64
N SER A 263 10.18 -10.79 2.01
CA SER A 263 11.36 -10.77 1.12
C SER A 263 11.23 -9.87 -0.12
N GLY A 264 10.37 -8.86 -0.06
CA GLY A 264 10.00 -8.03 -1.22
C GLY A 264 11.05 -7.03 -1.66
N LYS A 265 11.87 -6.55 -0.73
CA LYS A 265 12.99 -5.61 -0.99
C LYS A 265 14.31 -6.30 -0.71
N THR A 266 14.89 -6.90 -1.74
CA THR A 266 16.20 -7.58 -1.62
C THR A 266 17.29 -6.68 -2.10
N SER A 267 18.22 -6.32 -1.20
CA SER A 267 19.45 -5.56 -1.49
C SER A 267 20.69 -6.43 -1.31
N GLY A 268 21.78 -6.08 -2.00
CA GLY A 268 23.11 -6.54 -1.62
C GLY A 268 23.60 -5.89 -0.33
N VAL A 269 24.83 -6.16 0.04
CA VAL A 269 25.51 -5.41 1.09
C VAL A 269 25.48 -3.92 0.69
N PRO A 270 25.12 -3.01 1.60
CA PRO A 270 25.04 -1.59 1.27
C PRO A 270 26.36 -1.07 0.66
N GLY A 271 26.26 -0.36 -0.45
CA GLY A 271 27.39 0.15 -1.20
C GLY A 271 27.17 0.16 -2.71
N PRO A 272 28.22 0.40 -3.52
CA PRO A 272 28.11 0.51 -4.98
C PRO A 272 27.51 -0.73 -5.65
N ASP A 273 27.77 -1.91 -5.13
CA ASP A 273 27.35 -3.21 -5.68
C ASP A 273 26.06 -3.74 -5.04
N ALA A 274 25.29 -2.87 -4.39
CA ALA A 274 24.08 -3.25 -3.67
C ALA A 274 22.91 -3.67 -4.59
N MET A 275 22.92 -3.23 -5.85
CA MET A 275 21.78 -3.41 -6.76
C MET A 275 21.48 -4.88 -7.00
N ARG A 276 20.19 -5.24 -6.86
CA ARG A 276 19.66 -6.57 -7.16
C ARG A 276 18.47 -6.43 -8.11
N ALA A 277 18.37 -7.35 -9.05
CA ALA A 277 17.23 -7.40 -9.96
C ALA A 277 15.94 -7.63 -9.18
N VAL A 278 14.93 -6.84 -9.49
CA VAL A 278 13.57 -7.02 -8.96
C VAL A 278 12.94 -8.20 -9.68
N GLY A 279 12.66 -9.26 -8.94
CA GLY A 279 12.00 -10.46 -9.45
C GLY A 279 10.54 -10.21 -9.84
N SER A 280 9.85 -11.29 -10.22
CA SER A 280 8.40 -11.30 -10.41
C SER A 280 7.70 -11.73 -9.12
N TYR A 281 6.46 -11.23 -8.92
CA TYR A 281 5.63 -11.62 -7.79
C TYR A 281 4.18 -11.77 -8.24
N ALA A 282 3.65 -12.98 -8.08
CA ALA A 282 2.27 -13.34 -8.40
C ALA A 282 1.38 -13.54 -7.14
N GLY A 283 1.91 -13.21 -5.97
CA GLY A 283 1.16 -13.29 -4.71
C GLY A 283 0.27 -12.08 -4.48
N SER A 284 -0.50 -12.15 -3.41
CA SER A 284 -1.51 -11.12 -3.06
C SER A 284 -1.18 -10.31 -1.81
N ASP A 285 -0.10 -10.63 -1.11
CA ASP A 285 0.27 -10.00 0.17
C ASP A 285 1.35 -8.92 -0.05
N TRP A 286 0.99 -7.67 0.18
CA TRP A 286 1.83 -6.52 -0.09
C TRP A 286 2.18 -5.76 1.20
N LYS A 287 3.35 -5.16 1.25
CA LYS A 287 3.69 -4.09 2.20
C LYS A 287 3.85 -2.76 1.47
N LEU A 288 3.66 -1.68 2.20
CA LEU A 288 3.68 -0.33 1.68
C LEU A 288 5.01 0.37 2.03
N THR A 289 5.53 1.17 1.11
CA THR A 289 6.47 2.24 1.40
C THR A 289 5.71 3.54 1.34
N ILE A 290 5.52 4.19 2.48
CA ILE A 290 4.75 5.43 2.57
C ILE A 290 5.64 6.66 2.64
N LYS A 291 5.13 7.76 2.12
CA LYS A 291 5.80 9.05 2.18
C LYS A 291 5.68 9.64 3.57
N ASP A 292 6.81 9.90 4.18
CA ASP A 292 6.92 10.62 5.44
C ASP A 292 7.38 12.07 5.18
N ASP A 293 6.44 13.00 5.21
CA ASP A 293 6.71 14.41 4.96
C ASP A 293 7.43 15.10 6.14
N THR A 294 7.67 14.41 7.26
CA THR A 294 8.45 14.92 8.40
C THR A 294 9.95 14.74 8.23
N ARG A 295 10.36 13.90 7.28
CA ARG A 295 11.78 13.64 6.99
C ARG A 295 12.45 14.86 6.35
N PRO A 296 13.77 15.04 6.53
CA PRO A 296 14.52 16.07 5.84
C PRO A 296 14.29 16.02 4.32
N VAL A 297 14.35 17.17 3.66
CA VAL A 297 14.27 17.24 2.20
C VAL A 297 15.53 16.64 1.60
N PHE A 298 15.42 15.42 1.10
CA PHE A 298 16.53 14.70 0.47
C PHE A 298 16.83 15.26 -0.92
N LYS A 299 18.12 15.43 -1.23
CA LYS A 299 18.63 15.87 -2.53
C LYS A 299 19.68 14.89 -3.02
N ALA A 300 19.69 14.62 -4.32
CA ALA A 300 20.71 13.82 -4.96
C ALA A 300 21.04 14.38 -6.35
N PHE A 301 22.29 14.24 -6.78
CA PHE A 301 22.79 14.75 -8.06
C PHE A 301 23.79 13.76 -8.65
N VAL A 302 23.77 13.60 -9.97
CA VAL A 302 24.85 12.88 -10.67
C VAL A 302 26.11 13.71 -10.58
N SER A 303 27.18 13.12 -10.04
CA SER A 303 28.50 13.75 -9.91
C SER A 303 29.40 13.27 -11.04
N GLY A 304 29.30 13.93 -12.20
CA GLY A 304 30.05 13.55 -13.40
C GLY A 304 29.13 13.33 -14.60
N SER A 305 29.36 12.27 -15.36
CA SER A 305 28.58 11.95 -16.56
C SER A 305 27.34 11.12 -16.22
N SER A 306 26.17 11.52 -16.74
CA SER A 306 24.97 10.68 -16.76
C SER A 306 25.00 9.63 -17.88
N LYS A 307 25.97 9.70 -18.80
CA LYS A 307 26.23 8.68 -19.83
C LYS A 307 27.30 7.73 -19.30
N VAL A 308 26.91 6.51 -19.05
CA VAL A 308 27.74 5.52 -18.36
C VAL A 308 27.98 4.32 -19.26
N LEU A 309 29.11 3.66 -19.09
CA LEU A 309 29.41 2.40 -19.78
C LEU A 309 28.63 1.27 -19.10
N LYS A 310 28.39 0.18 -19.80
CA LYS A 310 27.65 -0.99 -19.33
C LYS A 310 28.21 -1.62 -18.02
N ASP A 311 29.46 -1.47 -17.74
CA ASP A 311 30.13 -1.94 -16.51
C ASP A 311 30.70 -0.79 -15.68
N GLY A 312 30.16 0.41 -15.92
CA GLY A 312 30.61 1.63 -15.26
C GLY A 312 29.88 1.94 -13.96
N GLU A 313 30.27 3.05 -13.38
CA GLU A 313 29.67 3.58 -12.14
C GLU A 313 28.91 4.88 -12.40
N VAL A 314 27.69 4.99 -11.83
CA VAL A 314 27.00 6.27 -11.66
C VAL A 314 27.42 6.85 -10.33
N LYS A 315 28.10 8.00 -10.35
CA LYS A 315 28.53 8.69 -9.13
C LYS A 315 27.50 9.72 -8.71
N LEU A 316 27.19 9.72 -7.42
CA LEU A 316 26.19 10.60 -6.83
C LEU A 316 26.80 11.47 -5.73
N LYS A 317 26.21 12.64 -5.53
CA LYS A 317 26.28 13.41 -4.28
C LYS A 317 24.89 13.51 -3.71
N TYR A 318 24.78 13.43 -2.38
CA TYR A 318 23.50 13.55 -1.68
C TYR A 318 23.61 14.49 -0.47
N ASP A 319 22.45 14.98 -0.02
CA ASP A 319 22.26 15.88 1.12
C ASP A 319 20.87 15.67 1.72
N GLY A 320 20.73 15.76 3.03
CA GLY A 320 19.46 15.62 3.73
C GLY A 320 18.98 14.17 3.90
N ALA A 321 19.90 13.20 3.99
CA ALA A 321 19.55 11.83 4.34
C ALA A 321 19.21 11.72 5.83
N SER A 322 18.23 10.87 6.18
CA SER A 322 17.98 10.48 7.57
C SER A 322 19.01 9.46 8.04
N THR A 323 19.23 9.42 9.35
CA THR A 323 20.18 8.50 10.00
C THR A 323 19.50 7.84 11.19
N GLY A 324 19.88 6.62 11.54
CA GLY A 324 19.34 5.86 12.66
C GLY A 324 18.87 4.46 12.26
N GLU A 325 18.16 3.79 13.13
CA GLU A 325 17.76 2.39 12.94
C GLU A 325 17.04 2.16 11.61
N ASN A 326 17.53 1.19 10.83
CA ASN A 326 17.01 0.79 9.52
C ASN A 326 17.05 1.88 8.42
N GLU A 327 17.85 2.94 8.60
CA GLU A 327 17.98 4.02 7.64
C GLU A 327 18.99 3.71 6.55
N TYR A 328 18.60 3.98 5.30
CA TYR A 328 19.44 3.77 4.11
C TYR A 328 19.23 4.89 3.09
N ILE A 329 20.22 5.06 2.20
CA ILE A 329 19.95 5.69 0.90
C ILE A 329 19.77 4.56 -0.09
N SER A 330 18.59 4.53 -0.70
CA SER A 330 18.17 3.48 -1.61
C SER A 330 17.98 3.99 -3.02
N VAL A 331 18.12 3.08 -3.96
CA VAL A 331 17.97 3.34 -5.39
C VAL A 331 17.07 2.30 -6.03
N LEU A 332 16.19 2.80 -6.89
CA LEU A 332 15.48 2.00 -7.87
C LEU A 332 15.97 2.38 -9.27
N ILE A 333 16.10 1.40 -10.16
CA ILE A 333 16.31 1.63 -11.60
C ILE A 333 15.00 1.33 -12.30
N GLU A 334 14.48 2.31 -13.03
CA GLU A 334 13.21 2.26 -13.75
C GLU A 334 13.47 2.37 -15.26
N ASP A 335 12.77 1.54 -16.05
CA ASP A 335 12.77 1.63 -17.51
C ASP A 335 11.86 2.75 -18.03
N LYS A 336 11.73 2.89 -19.35
CA LYS A 336 10.91 3.92 -20.00
C LYS A 336 9.42 3.72 -19.78
N GLU A 337 9.02 2.49 -19.55
CA GLU A 337 7.65 2.08 -19.32
C GLU A 337 7.23 2.27 -17.85
N GLY A 338 8.17 2.59 -16.96
CA GLY A 338 7.93 2.78 -15.53
C GLY A 338 8.08 1.49 -14.71
N ASN A 339 8.69 0.43 -15.28
CA ASN A 339 8.94 -0.79 -14.53
C ASN A 339 10.19 -0.65 -13.70
N ILE A 340 10.10 -1.05 -12.44
CA ILE A 340 11.23 -1.10 -11.54
C ILE A 340 12.01 -2.39 -11.81
N LEU A 341 13.24 -2.25 -12.30
CA LEU A 341 14.09 -3.36 -12.70
C LEU A 341 15.07 -3.80 -11.62
N TYR A 342 15.58 -2.84 -10.83
CA TYR A 342 16.57 -3.07 -9.78
C TYR A 342 16.24 -2.25 -8.53
N TYR A 343 16.63 -2.80 -7.38
CA TYR A 343 16.61 -2.13 -6.09
C TYR A 343 17.93 -2.37 -5.35
N GLY A 344 18.37 -1.40 -4.54
CA GLY A 344 19.53 -1.58 -3.67
C GLY A 344 19.77 -0.42 -2.72
N ASN A 345 20.31 -0.74 -1.55
CA ASN A 345 20.71 0.20 -0.50
C ASN A 345 22.17 0.63 -0.78
N ILE A 346 22.37 1.81 -1.34
CA ILE A 346 23.69 2.27 -1.77
C ILE A 346 24.52 2.94 -0.66
N VAL A 347 23.87 3.33 0.44
CA VAL A 347 24.54 3.85 1.64
C VAL A 347 23.85 3.27 2.87
N ASP A 348 24.65 2.82 3.81
CA ASP A 348 24.21 2.41 5.15
C ASP A 348 24.21 3.63 6.06
N ASN A 349 23.03 4.07 6.46
CA ASN A 349 22.79 5.15 7.39
C ASN A 349 22.21 4.66 8.73
N THR A 350 22.37 3.37 9.04
CA THR A 350 21.77 2.74 10.23
C THR A 350 22.36 3.23 11.55
N SER A 351 23.53 3.87 11.52
CA SER A 351 24.11 4.52 12.71
C SER A 351 23.56 5.93 12.90
N ALA A 352 23.24 6.29 14.13
CA ALA A 352 22.84 7.66 14.47
C ALA A 352 23.95 8.71 14.17
N ASP A 353 25.20 8.27 14.12
CA ASP A 353 26.36 9.11 13.79
C ASP A 353 26.71 9.09 12.29
N ALA A 354 25.90 8.43 11.44
CA ALA A 354 26.10 8.42 10.00
C ALA A 354 25.94 9.83 9.41
N ALA A 355 26.58 10.06 8.27
CA ALA A 355 26.51 11.38 7.63
C ALA A 355 25.18 11.57 6.87
N ASP A 356 24.53 12.71 7.09
CA ASP A 356 23.34 13.13 6.37
C ASP A 356 23.62 13.59 4.94
N SER A 357 24.89 13.77 4.59
CA SER A 357 25.34 14.23 3.27
C SER A 357 26.66 13.57 2.87
N GLY A 358 26.87 13.36 1.57
CA GLY A 358 28.08 12.68 1.13
C GLY A 358 28.12 12.37 -0.36
N LYS A 359 28.89 11.32 -0.66
CA LYS A 359 29.05 10.75 -2.00
C LYS A 359 28.68 9.28 -1.96
N ALA A 360 28.02 8.82 -3.02
CA ALA A 360 27.71 7.43 -3.25
C ALA A 360 27.99 7.07 -4.70
N SER A 361 28.03 5.79 -5.01
CA SER A 361 28.06 5.32 -6.39
C SER A 361 27.19 4.07 -6.56
N ILE A 362 26.80 3.80 -7.79
CA ILE A 362 26.03 2.65 -8.21
C ILE A 362 26.82 1.97 -9.32
N THR A 363 27.25 0.75 -9.12
CA THR A 363 27.75 -0.09 -10.21
C THR A 363 26.57 -0.46 -11.12
N VAL A 364 26.65 -0.14 -12.39
CA VAL A 364 25.62 -0.50 -13.37
C VAL A 364 25.52 -2.03 -13.45
N PRO A 365 24.32 -2.61 -13.22
CA PRO A 365 24.13 -4.06 -13.31
C PRO A 365 24.56 -4.60 -14.69
N ALA A 366 25.34 -5.68 -14.68
CA ALA A 366 25.96 -6.21 -15.90
C ALA A 366 24.95 -6.74 -16.93
N ASP A 367 23.76 -7.15 -16.48
CA ASP A 367 22.66 -7.64 -17.30
C ASP A 367 21.68 -6.52 -17.73
N LEU A 368 21.86 -5.28 -17.24
CA LEU A 368 21.06 -4.15 -17.68
C LEU A 368 21.40 -3.80 -19.15
N ALA A 369 20.41 -3.80 -20.02
CA ALA A 369 20.59 -3.53 -21.45
C ALA A 369 21.04 -2.08 -21.70
N PRO A 370 21.76 -1.80 -22.79
CA PRO A 370 22.01 -0.41 -23.20
C PRO A 370 20.70 0.33 -23.47
N GLY A 371 20.59 1.55 -22.98
CA GLY A 371 19.37 2.36 -23.10
C GLY A 371 19.34 3.52 -22.14
N ASP A 372 18.22 4.23 -22.13
CA ASP A 372 17.94 5.31 -21.20
C ASP A 372 17.06 4.78 -20.06
N TYR A 373 17.41 5.17 -18.85
CA TYR A 373 16.77 4.74 -17.61
C TYR A 373 16.61 5.93 -16.67
N LYS A 374 15.71 5.79 -15.70
CA LYS A 374 15.64 6.65 -14.54
C LYS A 374 16.19 5.92 -13.33
N ILE A 375 16.97 6.63 -12.52
CA ILE A 375 17.29 6.21 -11.17
C ILE A 375 16.49 7.06 -10.18
N LEU A 376 15.77 6.39 -9.31
CA LEU A 376 15.02 7.01 -8.24
C LEU A 376 15.85 6.85 -6.96
N VAL A 377 16.33 7.96 -6.42
CA VAL A 377 17.21 7.98 -5.24
C VAL A 377 16.42 8.59 -4.09
N PHE A 378 16.41 7.95 -2.93
CA PHE A 378 15.68 8.41 -1.77
C PHE A 378 16.30 7.91 -0.46
N SER A 379 16.05 8.67 0.62
CA SER A 379 16.34 8.22 1.98
C SER A 379 15.13 7.47 2.52
N GLU A 380 15.31 6.23 2.95
CA GLU A 380 14.24 5.39 3.49
C GLU A 380 14.62 4.70 4.79
N GLN A 381 13.61 4.43 5.62
CA GLN A 381 13.67 3.48 6.71
C GLN A 381 13.05 2.16 6.24
N CYS A 382 13.89 1.12 6.15
CA CYS A 382 13.51 -0.20 5.64
C CYS A 382 13.25 -1.14 6.82
N ASN A 383 11.97 -1.28 7.21
CA ASN A 383 11.58 -1.91 8.47
C ASN A 383 11.47 -3.45 8.42
N GLY A 384 11.82 -4.06 7.28
CA GLY A 384 11.79 -5.51 7.10
C GLY A 384 10.43 -6.06 6.66
N ASP A 385 10.27 -7.37 6.80
CA ASP A 385 9.10 -8.09 6.30
C ASP A 385 7.83 -7.74 7.08
N PHE A 386 6.70 -7.68 6.37
CA PHE A 386 5.36 -7.39 6.88
C PHE A 386 5.17 -6.00 7.51
N LYS A 387 6.18 -5.14 7.50
CA LYS A 387 6.15 -3.81 8.11
C LYS A 387 6.17 -2.72 7.05
N THR A 388 5.51 -1.62 7.37
CA THR A 388 5.54 -0.40 6.56
C THR A 388 6.95 0.17 6.51
N ASP A 389 7.44 0.47 5.30
CA ASP A 389 8.64 1.27 5.14
C ASP A 389 8.29 2.76 5.03
N LEU A 390 9.20 3.63 5.47
CA LEU A 390 9.02 5.08 5.43
C LEU A 390 10.07 5.69 4.51
N ALA A 391 9.67 6.56 3.59
CA ALA A 391 10.63 7.26 2.74
C ALA A 391 10.29 8.75 2.62
N GLY A 392 11.32 9.58 2.44
CA GLY A 392 11.17 11.00 2.14
C GLY A 392 10.77 11.23 0.68
N ASN A 393 11.09 12.41 0.17
CA ASN A 393 10.90 12.70 -1.24
C ASN A 393 11.86 11.87 -2.11
N ILE A 394 11.38 11.51 -3.30
CA ILE A 394 12.16 10.80 -4.32
C ILE A 394 12.84 11.82 -5.22
N VAL A 395 14.13 11.62 -5.50
CA VAL A 395 14.87 12.37 -6.51
C VAL A 395 15.04 11.48 -7.74
N THR A 396 14.47 11.91 -8.87
CA THR A 396 14.57 11.20 -10.15
C THR A 396 15.71 11.79 -10.99
N LEU A 397 16.62 10.93 -11.45
CA LEU A 397 17.77 11.30 -12.27
C LEU A 397 17.79 10.45 -13.54
N ASP A 398 17.99 11.08 -14.69
CA ASP A 398 18.11 10.37 -15.96
C ASP A 398 19.55 9.90 -16.20
N ILE A 399 19.68 8.63 -16.61
CA ILE A 399 20.96 8.03 -17.00
C ILE A 399 20.82 7.36 -18.37
N SER A 400 21.93 7.31 -19.10
CA SER A 400 22.02 6.62 -20.40
C SER A 400 23.16 5.60 -20.33
N ILE A 401 22.85 4.34 -20.60
CA ILE A 401 23.82 3.23 -20.59
C ILE A 401 24.26 2.96 -22.02
N SER A 402 25.56 3.02 -22.27
CA SER A 402 26.13 2.84 -23.59
C SER A 402 26.21 1.35 -23.97
N LYS A 403 26.15 1.08 -25.29
CA LYS A 403 26.19 -0.26 -25.86
C LYS A 403 27.46 -1.04 -25.51
N TYR A 404 28.57 -0.34 -25.32
CA TYR A 404 29.87 -0.96 -25.14
C TYR A 404 30.36 -0.77 -23.70
N ASN A 405 30.88 -1.82 -23.11
CA ASN A 405 31.64 -1.75 -21.85
C ASN A 405 33.09 -1.29 -22.12
N THR A 406 33.86 -1.11 -21.06
CA THR A 406 35.26 -0.67 -21.18
C THR A 406 36.13 -1.63 -22.01
N ALA A 407 35.92 -2.93 -21.85
CA ALA A 407 36.65 -3.95 -22.59
C ALA A 407 36.27 -3.92 -24.09
N ASP A 408 35.00 -3.82 -24.41
CA ASP A 408 34.53 -3.70 -25.80
C ASP A 408 35.08 -2.45 -26.50
N ARG A 409 35.17 -1.32 -25.78
CA ARG A 409 35.76 -0.09 -26.35
C ARG A 409 37.24 -0.23 -26.64
N ILE A 410 37.99 -0.87 -25.77
CA ILE A 410 39.42 -1.14 -25.97
C ILE A 410 39.60 -2.03 -27.20
N LEU A 411 38.75 -3.08 -27.34
CA LEU A 411 38.80 -3.97 -28.49
C LEU A 411 38.49 -3.23 -29.79
N LEU A 412 37.44 -2.38 -29.80
CA LEU A 412 37.06 -1.60 -30.98
C LEU A 412 38.12 -0.59 -31.40
N ILE A 413 38.77 0.07 -30.44
CA ILE A 413 39.89 0.99 -30.73
C ILE A 413 41.04 0.19 -31.32
N GLY A 414 41.43 -0.93 -30.71
CA GLY A 414 42.48 -1.79 -31.22
C GLY A 414 42.23 -2.34 -32.65
N ILE A 415 40.99 -2.69 -32.98
CA ILE A 415 40.61 -3.09 -34.33
C ILE A 415 40.67 -1.89 -35.29
N GLY A 416 40.17 -0.71 -34.86
CA GLY A 416 40.25 0.52 -35.65
C GLY A 416 41.66 0.90 -36.03
N ASP A 417 42.59 0.86 -35.04
CA ASP A 417 44.01 1.13 -35.23
C ASP A 417 44.65 0.11 -36.17
N ALA A 418 44.30 -1.19 -36.05
CA ALA A 418 44.82 -2.24 -36.93
C ALA A 418 44.35 -2.06 -38.37
N ILE A 419 43.06 -1.66 -38.57
CA ILE A 419 42.53 -1.36 -39.92
C ILE A 419 43.21 -0.12 -40.53
N ALA A 420 43.43 0.92 -39.73
CA ALA A 420 44.13 2.12 -40.19
C ALA A 420 45.57 1.82 -40.59
N LEU A 421 46.30 1.02 -39.79
CA LEU A 421 47.63 0.56 -40.13
C LEU A 421 47.67 -0.28 -41.42
N ALA A 422 46.74 -1.21 -41.58
CA ALA A 422 46.63 -2.03 -42.79
C ALA A 422 46.36 -1.16 -44.05
N ALA A 423 45.45 -0.15 -43.94
CA ALA A 423 45.20 0.78 -45.03
C ALA A 423 46.44 1.62 -45.40
N ILE A 424 47.21 2.05 -44.44
CA ILE A 424 48.49 2.77 -44.64
C ILE A 424 49.50 1.86 -45.36
N VAL A 425 49.64 0.61 -44.94
CA VAL A 425 50.55 -0.35 -45.56
C VAL A 425 50.16 -0.62 -47.01
N ILE A 426 48.86 -0.82 -47.30
CA ILE A 426 48.36 -1.01 -48.66
C ILE A 426 48.63 0.23 -49.50
N ALA A 427 48.41 1.44 -49.00
CA ALA A 427 48.69 2.68 -49.70
C ALA A 427 50.21 2.82 -50.04
N VAL A 428 51.08 2.50 -49.08
CA VAL A 428 52.55 2.52 -49.27
C VAL A 428 52.95 1.50 -50.34
N ILE A 429 52.40 0.30 -50.36
CA ILE A 429 52.71 -0.72 -51.37
C ILE A 429 52.19 -0.27 -52.77
N ALA A 430 51.03 0.34 -52.86
CA ALA A 430 50.49 0.86 -54.11
C ALA A 430 51.32 1.99 -54.67
N VAL A 431 51.81 2.91 -53.82
CA VAL A 431 52.75 3.98 -54.24
C VAL A 431 54.10 3.45 -54.71
N ARG A 432 54.64 2.42 -54.03
CA ARG A 432 55.88 1.78 -54.45
C ARG A 432 55.74 1.06 -55.82
N LYS A 433 54.63 0.38 -56.04
CA LYS A 433 54.36 -0.24 -57.36
C LYS A 433 54.24 0.76 -58.52
N LYS A 434 53.71 1.96 -58.27
CA LYS A 434 53.64 3.03 -59.28
C LYS A 434 54.99 3.68 -59.58
N LYS A 435 56.00 3.56 -58.70
CA LYS A 435 57.34 4.12 -58.95
C LYS A 435 58.28 3.17 -59.72
N HIS A 436 57.84 1.92 -59.88
CA HIS A 436 58.62 0.88 -60.58
C HIS A 436 57.93 0.36 -61.83
N ALA A 437 56.82 0.98 -62.28
CA ALA A 437 56.19 0.85 -63.58
C ALA A 437 56.39 2.17 -64.37
#